data_05f4bc0f5aeb1eca4acac580e1f6d1e8
#
_entry.id   05f4bc0f5aeb1eca4acac580e1f6d1e8
#
_cell.length_a   1.000
_cell.length_b   1.000
_cell.length_c   1.000
_cell.angle_alpha   90.00
_cell.angle_beta   90.00
_cell.angle_gamma   90.00
#
_symmetry.space_group_name_H-M   'P 1'
#
loop_
_entity.id
_entity.type
_entity.pdbx_description
1 polymer ?
#
loop_
_entity_poly.entity_id
_entity_poly.type
_entity_poly.pdbx_seq_one_letter_code
_entity_poly.pdbx_strand_id
1 'polypeptide(L)'
;MNLETLYSSYFNDLYRYLLSLSCNHFVAEELVQETFFRAFLHLEDNEIENIKAWLFKVGYHAFIDFTRRKNKKNALIEEIKGLELLDNNTPENQFIERDQLSQLIQSILTLPEKESQAILLCDLHQLKMHEAAEVLGLNLNTLKSHIYRGRKKLKTILEKRGILHEEG
;
A
#
# COMPACT_ATOMS: atom_id res chain seq x y z
N MET A 1 0.56 -22.45 13.22
CA MET A 1 1.18 -22.20 11.90
C MET A 1 2.59 -21.68 12.14
N ASN A 2 3.57 -22.29 11.51
CA ASN A 2 4.95 -21.84 11.65
C ASN A 2 5.28 -20.70 10.66
N LEU A 3 6.37 -20.01 10.89
CA LEU A 3 6.79 -18.87 10.07
C LEU A 3 7.01 -19.25 8.60
N GLU A 4 7.59 -20.41 8.35
CA GLU A 4 7.87 -20.89 6.98
C GLU A 4 6.57 -21.09 6.18
N THR A 5 5.58 -21.71 6.77
CA THR A 5 4.26 -21.90 6.16
C THR A 5 3.58 -20.55 5.92
N LEU A 6 3.66 -19.65 6.88
CA LEU A 6 3.11 -18.30 6.78
C LEU A 6 3.76 -17.52 5.64
N TYR A 7 5.09 -17.58 5.58
CA TYR A 7 5.86 -16.91 4.53
C TYR A 7 5.48 -17.44 3.14
N SER A 8 5.48 -18.78 2.98
CA SER A 8 5.13 -19.40 1.69
C SER A 8 3.73 -19.08 1.23
N SER A 9 2.77 -19.01 2.17
CA SER A 9 1.35 -18.76 1.83
C SER A 9 1.07 -17.32 1.46
N TYR A 10 1.74 -16.35 2.08
CA TYR A 10 1.34 -14.94 1.98
C TYR A 10 2.40 -14.02 1.37
N PHE A 11 3.59 -14.54 1.06
CA PHE A 11 4.68 -13.70 0.52
C PHE A 11 4.25 -12.95 -0.74
N ASN A 12 3.69 -13.63 -1.72
CA ASN A 12 3.36 -13.02 -3.01
C ASN A 12 2.28 -11.95 -2.85
N ASP A 13 1.23 -12.24 -2.09
CA ASP A 13 0.14 -11.28 -1.88
C ASP A 13 0.62 -10.04 -1.14
N LEU A 14 1.40 -10.24 -0.09
CA LEU A 14 1.95 -9.14 0.70
C LEU A 14 2.95 -8.31 -0.11
N TYR A 15 3.81 -8.96 -0.89
CA TYR A 15 4.77 -8.27 -1.76
C TYR A 15 4.07 -7.37 -2.77
N ARG A 16 3.03 -7.89 -3.44
CA ARG A 16 2.24 -7.12 -4.41
C ARG A 16 1.59 -5.90 -3.76
N TYR A 17 1.03 -6.09 -2.57
CA TYR A 17 0.42 -4.99 -1.83
C TYR A 17 1.44 -3.91 -1.50
N LEU A 18 2.56 -4.29 -0.90
CA LEU A 18 3.62 -3.35 -0.51
C LEU A 18 4.28 -2.70 -1.74
N LEU A 19 4.39 -3.41 -2.84
CA LEU A 19 4.86 -2.86 -4.10
C LEU A 19 3.88 -1.80 -4.64
N SER A 20 2.57 -2.04 -4.55
CA SER A 20 1.57 -1.06 -4.96
C SER A 20 1.61 0.22 -4.10
N LEU A 21 1.99 0.11 -2.82
CA LEU A 21 2.14 1.26 -1.93
C LEU A 21 3.44 2.04 -2.15
N SER A 22 4.54 1.32 -2.29
CA SER A 22 5.89 1.93 -2.35
C SER A 22 6.30 2.31 -3.77
N CYS A 23 5.77 1.64 -4.78
CA CYS A 23 6.17 1.77 -6.18
C CYS A 23 7.69 1.55 -6.39
N ASN A 24 8.30 0.71 -5.56
CA ASN A 24 9.74 0.45 -5.55
C ASN A 24 10.01 -0.97 -5.07
N HIS A 25 10.64 -1.79 -5.90
CA HIS A 25 10.92 -3.20 -5.60
C HIS A 25 11.80 -3.39 -4.37
N PHE A 26 12.83 -2.56 -4.19
CA PHE A 26 13.73 -2.67 -3.04
C PHE A 26 13.02 -2.35 -1.73
N VAL A 27 12.22 -1.29 -1.74
CA VAL A 27 11.41 -0.90 -0.57
C VAL A 27 10.38 -1.98 -0.26
N ALA A 28 9.71 -2.50 -1.27
CA ALA A 28 8.71 -3.58 -1.08
C ALA A 28 9.35 -4.82 -0.45
N GLU A 29 10.52 -5.23 -0.91
CA GLU A 29 11.26 -6.36 -0.33
C GLU A 29 11.62 -6.13 1.13
N GLU A 30 12.16 -4.94 1.45
CA GLU A 30 12.48 -4.58 2.83
C GLU A 30 11.24 -4.59 3.72
N LEU A 31 10.13 -4.06 3.22
CA LEU A 31 8.88 -4.01 3.98
C LEU A 31 8.26 -5.39 4.18
N VAL A 32 8.38 -6.29 3.20
CA VAL A 32 7.97 -7.69 3.36
C VAL A 32 8.78 -8.35 4.46
N GLN A 33 10.10 -8.20 4.45
CA GLN A 33 10.97 -8.76 5.48
C GLN A 33 10.64 -8.20 6.86
N GLU A 34 10.45 -6.89 6.98
CA GLU A 34 10.05 -6.22 8.20
C GLU A 34 8.70 -6.74 8.70
N THR A 35 7.75 -6.94 7.80
CA THR A 35 6.41 -7.46 8.15
C THR A 35 6.51 -8.85 8.73
N PHE A 36 7.24 -9.75 8.08
CA PHE A 36 7.42 -11.11 8.58
C PHE A 36 8.23 -11.16 9.87
N PHE A 37 9.18 -10.27 10.05
CA PHE A 37 9.92 -10.14 11.31
C PHE A 37 8.98 -9.74 12.45
N ARG A 38 8.15 -8.72 12.26
CA ARG A 38 7.13 -8.31 13.23
C ARG A 38 6.14 -9.45 13.52
N ALA A 39 5.74 -10.18 12.47
CA ALA A 39 4.87 -11.33 12.59
C ALA A 39 5.50 -12.42 13.45
N PHE A 40 6.77 -12.70 13.23
CA PHE A 40 7.51 -13.71 14.01
C PHE A 40 7.52 -13.36 15.50
N LEU A 41 7.73 -12.10 15.84
CA LEU A 41 7.75 -11.66 17.24
C LEU A 41 6.39 -11.81 17.94
N HIS A 42 5.29 -11.82 17.20
CA HIS A 42 3.94 -11.85 17.78
C HIS A 42 3.24 -13.21 17.69
N LEU A 43 3.70 -14.10 16.82
CA LEU A 43 3.03 -15.39 16.57
C LEU A 43 3.04 -16.33 17.79
N GLU A 44 4.04 -16.23 18.63
CA GLU A 44 4.18 -17.10 19.81
C GLU A 44 3.23 -16.71 20.95
N ASP A 45 2.80 -15.45 20.98
CA ASP A 45 2.08 -14.89 22.11
C ASP A 45 0.56 -14.74 21.90
N ASN A 46 0.06 -14.84 20.66
CA ASN A 46 -1.34 -14.54 20.36
C ASN A 46 -1.93 -15.46 19.30
N GLU A 47 -3.14 -15.94 19.55
CA GLU A 47 -3.97 -16.54 18.51
C GLU A 47 -4.55 -15.45 17.62
N ILE A 48 -4.31 -15.54 16.31
CA ILE A 48 -4.77 -14.57 15.34
C ILE A 48 -5.88 -15.20 14.52
N GLU A 49 -7.09 -14.63 14.59
CA GLU A 49 -8.26 -15.17 13.90
C GLU A 49 -8.12 -15.09 12.38
N ASN A 50 -7.69 -13.94 11.87
CA ASN A 50 -7.51 -13.72 10.44
C ASN A 50 -6.06 -13.32 10.16
N ILE A 51 -5.25 -14.30 9.81
CA ILE A 51 -3.81 -14.10 9.58
C ILE A 51 -3.56 -13.20 8.39
N LYS A 52 -4.31 -13.35 7.30
CA LYS A 52 -4.14 -12.51 6.11
C LYS A 52 -4.40 -11.04 6.42
N ALA A 53 -5.52 -10.71 7.04
CA ALA A 53 -5.85 -9.34 7.42
C ALA A 53 -4.80 -8.76 8.38
N TRP A 54 -4.38 -9.55 9.33
CA TRP A 54 -3.36 -9.15 10.30
C TRP A 54 -2.02 -8.85 9.64
N LEU A 55 -1.56 -9.70 8.71
CA LEU A 55 -0.32 -9.46 7.97
C LEU A 55 -0.38 -8.20 7.11
N PHE A 56 -1.50 -7.98 6.42
CA PHE A 56 -1.69 -6.76 5.64
C PHE A 56 -1.70 -5.53 6.53
N LYS A 57 -2.31 -5.62 7.71
CA LYS A 57 -2.29 -4.55 8.71
C LYS A 57 -0.87 -4.24 9.18
N VAL A 58 -0.10 -5.27 9.52
CA VAL A 58 1.32 -5.11 9.93
C VAL A 58 2.13 -4.49 8.78
N GLY A 59 1.93 -4.98 7.56
CA GLY A 59 2.59 -4.44 6.37
C GLY A 59 2.24 -2.98 6.10
N TYR A 60 0.98 -2.62 6.23
CA TYR A 60 0.52 -1.23 6.08
C TYR A 60 1.19 -0.32 7.13
N HIS A 61 1.23 -0.74 8.37
CA HIS A 61 1.90 0.02 9.44
C HIS A 61 3.40 0.12 9.21
N ALA A 62 4.04 -0.94 8.72
CA ALA A 62 5.46 -0.90 8.36
C ALA A 62 5.72 0.13 7.25
N PHE A 63 4.84 0.19 6.25
CA PHE A 63 4.92 1.20 5.20
C PHE A 63 4.74 2.61 5.73
N ILE A 64 3.75 2.83 6.60
CA ILE A 64 3.52 4.15 7.23
C ILE A 64 4.74 4.59 8.04
N ASP A 65 5.31 3.70 8.83
CA ASP A 65 6.53 3.97 9.60
C ASP A 65 7.71 4.32 8.69
N PHE A 66 7.84 3.58 7.59
CA PHE A 66 8.88 3.82 6.58
C PHE A 66 8.74 5.21 5.95
N THR A 67 7.54 5.59 5.51
CA THR A 67 7.30 6.90 4.90
C THR A 67 7.54 8.03 5.88
N ARG A 68 7.15 7.84 7.13
CA ARG A 68 7.38 8.83 8.19
C ARG A 68 8.87 9.04 8.44
N ARG A 69 9.65 7.96 8.53
CA ARG A 69 11.12 8.03 8.69
C ARG A 69 11.80 8.68 7.49
N LYS A 70 11.39 8.32 6.29
CA LYS A 70 11.90 8.89 5.04
C LYS A 70 11.64 10.39 4.96
N ASN A 71 10.43 10.83 5.27
CA ASN A 71 10.06 12.25 5.25
C ASN A 71 10.87 13.05 6.29
N LYS A 72 11.05 12.48 7.48
CA LYS A 72 11.86 13.11 8.54
C LYS A 72 13.33 13.23 8.14
N LYS A 73 13.90 12.20 7.52
CA LYS A 73 15.28 12.20 7.02
C LYS A 73 15.46 13.24 5.91
N ASN A 74 14.52 13.31 4.97
CA ASN A 74 14.56 14.27 3.86
C ASN A 74 14.45 15.72 4.38
N ALA A 75 13.59 15.98 5.34
CA ALA A 75 13.47 17.29 5.98
C ALA A 75 14.80 17.71 6.65
N LEU A 76 15.47 16.79 7.35
CA LEU A 76 16.78 17.01 7.96
C LEU A 76 17.86 17.30 6.91
N ILE A 77 17.86 16.57 5.80
CA ILE A 77 18.83 16.77 4.72
C ILE A 77 18.61 18.12 4.03
N GLU A 78 17.36 18.53 3.83
CA GLU A 78 17.00 19.84 3.28
C GLU A 78 17.47 20.98 4.21
N GLU A 79 17.31 20.83 5.53
CA GLU A 79 17.81 21.78 6.50
C GLU A 79 19.34 21.89 6.48
N ILE A 80 20.05 20.77 6.33
CA ILE A 80 21.51 20.71 6.38
C ILE A 80 22.13 21.18 5.07
N LYS A 81 21.54 20.86 3.93
CA LYS A 81 22.12 21.12 2.60
C LYS A 81 21.67 22.41 1.93
N GLY A 82 20.71 23.15 2.53
CA GLY A 82 20.28 24.44 2.00
C GLY A 82 20.01 24.45 0.50
N LEU A 83 18.90 23.90 0.06
CA LEU A 83 18.38 24.07 -1.31
C LEU A 83 19.11 23.37 -2.47
N GLU A 84 19.89 22.33 -2.23
CA GLU A 84 20.20 21.44 -3.34
C GLU A 84 18.94 20.62 -3.65
N LEU A 85 18.32 20.93 -4.78
CA LEU A 85 17.25 20.12 -5.36
C LEU A 85 17.79 18.70 -5.55
N LEU A 86 17.41 17.79 -4.67
CA LEU A 86 17.63 16.38 -4.88
C LEU A 86 16.87 15.99 -6.13
N ASP A 87 17.61 15.61 -7.15
CA ASP A 87 17.05 14.99 -8.32
C ASP A 87 16.33 13.71 -7.90
N ASN A 88 14.99 13.75 -7.92
CA ASN A 88 14.15 12.59 -7.58
C ASN A 88 14.21 11.49 -8.65
N ASN A 89 15.03 11.64 -9.67
CA ASN A 89 15.28 10.69 -10.74
C ASN A 89 16.38 9.67 -10.36
N THR A 90 16.29 9.07 -9.18
CA THR A 90 17.11 7.90 -8.89
C THR A 90 16.53 6.68 -9.60
N PRO A 91 17.34 5.71 -10.01
CA PRO A 91 16.84 4.45 -10.58
C PRO A 91 15.82 3.75 -9.68
N GLU A 92 15.90 3.98 -8.37
CA GLU A 92 14.97 3.46 -7.37
C GLU A 92 13.57 4.07 -7.47
N ASN A 93 13.47 5.31 -7.97
CA ASN A 93 12.20 6.00 -8.17
C ASN A 93 11.60 5.74 -9.57
N GLN A 94 12.28 4.96 -10.41
CA GLN A 94 11.86 4.70 -11.79
C GLN A 94 11.03 3.42 -11.95
N PHE A 95 10.31 3.00 -10.92
CA PHE A 95 9.37 1.89 -11.05
C PHE A 95 8.17 2.23 -11.94
N ILE A 96 8.14 3.37 -12.57
CA ILE A 96 7.02 3.79 -13.41
C ILE A 96 7.12 3.11 -14.77
N GLU A 97 6.76 1.85 -14.83
CA GLU A 97 6.42 1.22 -16.09
C GLU A 97 5.13 1.88 -16.60
N ARG A 98 5.15 2.27 -17.87
CA ARG A 98 4.02 2.94 -18.52
C ARG A 98 2.93 1.97 -18.94
N ASP A 99 2.80 0.84 -18.26
CA ASP A 99 1.74 -0.12 -18.51
C ASP A 99 0.42 0.35 -17.87
N GLN A 100 -0.66 -0.29 -18.28
CA GLN A 100 -2.01 0.07 -17.81
C GLN A 100 -2.16 -0.15 -16.30
N LEU A 101 -1.54 -1.19 -15.76
CA LEU A 101 -1.61 -1.49 -14.33
C LEU A 101 -0.91 -0.43 -13.49
N SER A 102 0.29 -0.01 -13.89
CA SER A 102 1.03 1.05 -13.21
C SER A 102 0.27 2.37 -13.24
N GLN A 103 -0.35 2.70 -14.38
CA GLN A 103 -1.18 3.90 -14.51
C GLN A 103 -2.40 3.85 -13.59
N LEU A 104 -3.03 2.66 -13.49
CA LEU A 104 -4.16 2.46 -12.58
C LEU A 104 -3.73 2.66 -11.13
N ILE A 105 -2.64 2.03 -10.70
CA ILE A 105 -2.13 2.15 -9.33
C ILE A 105 -1.79 3.61 -9.01
N GLN A 106 -1.11 4.32 -9.91
CA GLN A 106 -0.80 5.73 -9.72
C GLN A 106 -2.06 6.58 -9.58
N SER A 107 -3.08 6.30 -10.38
CA SER A 107 -4.36 6.99 -10.30
C SER A 107 -5.03 6.75 -8.95
N ILE A 108 -5.01 5.52 -8.46
CA ILE A 108 -5.55 5.17 -7.14
C ILE A 108 -4.80 5.93 -6.03
N LEU A 109 -3.47 6.00 -6.13
CA LEU A 109 -2.65 6.67 -5.12
C LEU A 109 -2.83 8.19 -5.08
N THR A 110 -3.44 8.80 -6.08
CA THR A 110 -3.80 10.23 -6.05
C THR A 110 -5.04 10.54 -5.21
N LEU A 111 -5.81 9.52 -4.86
CA LEU A 111 -6.99 9.68 -4.02
C LEU A 111 -6.62 9.99 -2.56
N PRO A 112 -7.53 10.55 -1.76
CA PRO A 112 -7.31 10.64 -0.32
C PRO A 112 -6.95 9.28 0.28
N GLU A 113 -6.09 9.26 1.28
CA GLU A 113 -5.45 8.05 1.80
C GLU A 113 -6.44 6.92 2.12
N LYS A 114 -7.50 7.20 2.84
CA LYS A 114 -8.47 6.15 3.23
C LYS A 114 -9.24 5.61 2.03
N GLU A 115 -9.59 6.45 1.09
CA GLU A 115 -10.24 6.03 -0.16
C GLU A 115 -9.29 5.20 -1.03
N SER A 116 -8.05 5.66 -1.17
CA SER A 116 -6.99 4.96 -1.89
C SER A 116 -6.75 3.57 -1.31
N GLN A 117 -6.55 3.47 -0.01
CA GLN A 117 -6.28 2.20 0.65
C GLN A 117 -7.48 1.25 0.58
N ALA A 118 -8.69 1.76 0.74
CA ALA A 118 -9.89 0.94 0.61
C ALA A 118 -10.01 0.29 -0.78
N ILE A 119 -9.72 1.05 -1.82
CA ILE A 119 -9.73 0.54 -3.20
C ILE A 119 -8.59 -0.45 -3.44
N LEU A 120 -7.38 -0.13 -3.02
CA LEU A 120 -6.24 -1.04 -3.17
C LEU A 120 -6.52 -2.38 -2.49
N LEU A 121 -6.97 -2.36 -1.26
CA LEU A 121 -7.19 -3.59 -0.49
C LEU A 121 -8.35 -4.42 -1.06
N CYS A 122 -9.47 -3.81 -1.38
CA CYS A 122 -10.66 -4.53 -1.82
C CYS A 122 -10.69 -4.82 -3.31
N ASP A 123 -10.41 -3.82 -4.16
CA ASP A 123 -10.58 -3.96 -5.60
C ASP A 123 -9.34 -4.54 -6.28
N LEU A 124 -8.14 -4.18 -5.83
CA LEU A 124 -6.90 -4.68 -6.43
C LEU A 124 -6.40 -5.96 -5.77
N HIS A 125 -6.34 -5.99 -4.44
CA HIS A 125 -5.80 -7.13 -3.69
C HIS A 125 -6.87 -8.09 -3.16
N GLN A 126 -8.13 -7.81 -3.46
CA GLN A 126 -9.29 -8.69 -3.24
C GLN A 126 -9.49 -9.14 -1.79
N LEU A 127 -9.14 -8.28 -0.83
CA LEU A 127 -9.55 -8.50 0.54
C LEU A 127 -11.06 -8.33 0.67
N LYS A 128 -11.65 -9.10 1.56
CA LYS A 128 -13.05 -8.89 1.94
C LYS A 128 -13.19 -7.56 2.66
N MET A 129 -14.36 -6.94 2.55
CA MET A 129 -14.57 -5.60 3.16
C MET A 129 -14.27 -5.59 4.66
N HIS A 130 -14.69 -6.62 5.40
CA HIS A 130 -14.40 -6.68 6.83
C HIS A 130 -12.90 -6.82 7.13
N GLU A 131 -12.15 -7.52 6.25
CA GLU A 131 -10.69 -7.63 6.37
C GLU A 131 -10.02 -6.28 6.12
N ALA A 132 -10.42 -5.58 5.08
CA ALA A 132 -9.89 -4.25 4.77
C ALA A 132 -10.21 -3.23 5.86
N ALA A 133 -11.41 -3.31 6.43
CA ALA A 133 -11.80 -2.47 7.58
C ALA A 133 -10.87 -2.70 8.77
N GLU A 134 -10.53 -3.96 9.05
CA GLU A 134 -9.57 -4.31 10.11
C GLU A 134 -8.19 -3.73 9.83
N VAL A 135 -7.69 -3.86 8.60
CA VAL A 135 -6.38 -3.30 8.20
C VAL A 135 -6.32 -1.80 8.45
N LEU A 136 -7.37 -1.08 8.09
CA LEU A 136 -7.41 0.38 8.17
C LEU A 136 -7.91 0.92 9.51
N GLY A 137 -8.33 0.05 10.43
CA GLY A 137 -8.88 0.46 11.72
C GLY A 137 -10.20 1.20 11.60
N LEU A 138 -11.03 0.84 10.63
CA LEU A 138 -12.31 1.46 10.34
C LEU A 138 -13.46 0.50 10.62
N ASN A 139 -14.65 1.04 10.93
CA ASN A 139 -15.84 0.20 10.92
C ASN A 139 -16.27 -0.08 9.46
N LEU A 140 -17.08 -1.12 9.28
CA LEU A 140 -17.47 -1.59 7.95
C LEU A 140 -18.23 -0.52 7.15
N ASN A 141 -19.13 0.22 7.81
CA ASN A 141 -19.91 1.25 7.12
C ASN A 141 -19.04 2.40 6.62
N THR A 142 -18.06 2.81 7.41
CA THR A 142 -17.08 3.84 7.00
C THR A 142 -16.25 3.35 5.84
N LEU A 143 -15.81 2.09 5.87
CA LEU A 143 -15.07 1.50 4.76
C LEU A 143 -15.89 1.51 3.47
N LYS A 144 -17.14 1.08 3.53
CA LYS A 144 -18.05 1.08 2.37
C LYS A 144 -18.20 2.47 1.78
N SER A 145 -18.31 3.49 2.64
CA SER A 145 -18.39 4.89 2.18
C SER A 145 -17.12 5.33 1.47
N HIS A 146 -15.94 4.96 1.98
CA HIS A 146 -14.68 5.27 1.33
C HIS A 146 -14.54 4.56 -0.03
N ILE A 147 -14.96 3.32 -0.13
CA ILE A 147 -14.95 2.58 -1.41
C ILE A 147 -15.86 3.27 -2.42
N TYR A 148 -17.06 3.63 -2.01
CA TYR A 148 -18.04 4.28 -2.89
C TYR A 148 -17.49 5.61 -3.43
N ARG A 149 -17.03 6.48 -2.55
CA ARG A 149 -16.47 7.79 -2.94
C ARG A 149 -15.20 7.63 -3.78
N GLY A 150 -14.33 6.70 -3.37
CA GLY A 150 -13.08 6.45 -4.07
C GLY A 150 -13.30 5.95 -5.48
N ARG A 151 -14.20 4.99 -5.68
CA ARG A 151 -14.53 4.47 -7.01
C ARG A 151 -15.09 5.56 -7.93
N LYS A 152 -15.93 6.43 -7.38
CA LYS A 152 -16.52 7.54 -8.13
C LYS A 152 -15.46 8.53 -8.61
N LYS A 153 -14.55 8.93 -7.71
CA LYS A 153 -13.44 9.81 -8.05
C LYS A 153 -12.47 9.15 -9.03
N LEU A 154 -12.17 7.88 -8.81
CA LEU A 154 -11.25 7.11 -9.67
C LEU A 154 -11.77 7.03 -11.10
N LYS A 155 -13.06 6.75 -11.27
CA LYS A 155 -13.68 6.72 -12.60
C LYS A 155 -13.44 8.03 -13.35
N THR A 156 -13.66 9.16 -12.70
CA THR A 156 -13.44 10.48 -13.28
C THR A 156 -11.96 10.68 -13.66
N ILE A 157 -11.03 10.28 -12.79
CA ILE A 157 -9.59 10.39 -13.05
C ILE A 157 -9.19 9.54 -14.26
N LEU A 158 -9.66 8.30 -14.33
CA LEU A 158 -9.33 7.38 -15.41
C LEU A 158 -9.89 7.84 -16.75
N GLU A 159 -11.09 8.40 -16.77
CA GLU A 159 -11.70 9.01 -17.96
C GLU A 159 -10.85 10.19 -18.46
N LYS A 160 -10.44 11.08 -17.58
CA LYS A 160 -9.60 12.26 -17.93
C LYS A 160 -8.23 11.86 -18.46
N ARG A 161 -7.67 10.73 -17.97
CA ARG A 161 -6.39 10.21 -18.46
C ARG A 161 -6.51 9.39 -19.74
N GLY A 162 -7.72 9.15 -20.22
CA GLY A 162 -7.97 8.33 -21.41
C GLY A 162 -7.76 6.84 -21.18
N ILE A 163 -7.74 6.39 -19.93
CA ILE A 163 -7.60 4.98 -19.56
C ILE A 163 -8.93 4.26 -19.66
N LEU A 164 -10.03 4.94 -19.28
CA LEU A 164 -11.38 4.48 -19.47
C LEU A 164 -12.06 5.35 -20.52
N HIS A 165 -12.74 4.72 -21.45
CA HIS A 165 -13.59 5.41 -22.40
C HIS A 165 -14.99 5.54 -21.82
N GLU A 166 -15.59 6.75 -21.96
CA GLU A 166 -16.99 6.90 -21.65
C GLU A 166 -17.78 5.97 -22.58
N GLU A 167 -18.47 5.01 -21.97
CA GLU A 167 -19.53 4.32 -22.70
C GLU A 167 -20.67 5.32 -22.87
N GLY A 168 -20.78 5.79 -24.08
CA GLY A 168 -21.81 6.74 -24.46
C GLY A 168 -23.23 6.18 -24.29
#